data_21e5e5eaf65a6d3b0ff698ea0c54db5a
#
_entry.id   21e5e5eaf65a6d3b0ff698ea0c54db5a
#
_cell.length_a   1.000
_cell.length_b   1.000
_cell.length_c   1.000
_cell.angle_alpha   90.00
_cell.angle_beta   90.00
_cell.angle_gamma   90.00
#
_symmetry.space_group_name_H-M   'P 1'
#
loop_
_entity.id
_entity.type
_entity.pdbx_description
1 polymer ?
#
loop_
_entity_poly.entity_id
_entity_poly.type
_entity_poly.pdbx_seq_one_letter_code
_entity_poly.pdbx_strand_id
1 'polypeptide(L)'
;MFKFFSKKEKIFKSGNYWESRYKEGGNSGSGTYNHLSEFKAEVINKLISDQQLSTIIEFGCGDGNQLSLLKPANYIGLDVSATVIKQCKKKFSNDASKSFFLYNQECFVDKAGIFRRDASMSIDVLFHLVEQEVYETYLEHLFSSASKMVIIYAADMDIPQRTSHELFRKFTKDVERKFAGWQLKEVIKNKYPSKDYEDENGSLADFFIYTPVK
;
A
#
# COMPACT_ATOMS: atom_id res chain seq x y z
N MET A 1 -47.95 -11.02 16.72
CA MET A 1 -46.99 -9.92 16.84
C MET A 1 -45.66 -10.40 16.26
N PHE A 2 -45.41 -10.18 14.96
CA PHE A 2 -44.21 -10.64 14.30
C PHE A 2 -43.10 -9.62 14.53
N LYS A 3 -42.03 -10.01 15.24
CA LYS A 3 -40.80 -9.21 15.35
C LYS A 3 -40.02 -9.37 14.07
N PHE A 4 -40.04 -8.36 13.21
CA PHE A 4 -39.07 -8.21 12.12
C PHE A 4 -37.69 -7.92 12.73
N PHE A 5 -36.83 -8.90 12.80
CA PHE A 5 -35.41 -8.68 12.99
C PHE A 5 -34.85 -8.20 11.65
N SER A 6 -34.67 -6.92 11.46
CA SER A 6 -33.86 -6.41 10.36
C SER A 6 -32.41 -6.83 10.65
N LYS A 7 -31.88 -7.75 9.85
CA LYS A 7 -30.44 -7.96 9.78
C LYS A 7 -29.83 -6.61 9.33
N LYS A 8 -29.18 -5.87 10.24
CA LYS A 8 -28.28 -4.78 9.84
C LYS A 8 -27.24 -5.40 8.92
N GLU A 9 -27.26 -5.06 7.65
CA GLU A 9 -26.15 -5.39 6.73
C GLU A 9 -24.87 -4.88 7.39
N LYS A 10 -23.92 -5.78 7.62
CA LYS A 10 -22.59 -5.41 8.13
C LYS A 10 -21.91 -4.61 7.05
N ILE A 11 -21.80 -3.30 7.24
CA ILE A 11 -21.02 -2.43 6.36
C ILE A 11 -19.59 -3.00 6.31
N PHE A 12 -19.09 -3.28 5.12
CA PHE A 12 -17.72 -3.76 4.92
C PHE A 12 -16.74 -2.68 5.43
N LYS A 13 -15.68 -3.14 6.13
CA LYS A 13 -14.58 -2.29 6.56
C LYS A 13 -13.27 -2.96 6.19
N SER A 14 -12.49 -2.31 5.30
CA SER A 14 -11.23 -2.83 4.78
C SER A 14 -10.23 -3.20 5.89
N GLY A 15 -10.09 -2.36 6.92
CA GLY A 15 -9.22 -2.65 8.06
C GLY A 15 -9.63 -3.92 8.82
N ASN A 16 -10.94 -4.16 9.01
CA ASN A 16 -11.42 -5.37 9.68
C ASN A 16 -11.19 -6.62 8.83
N TYR A 17 -11.34 -6.50 7.50
CA TYR A 17 -11.08 -7.58 6.57
C TYR A 17 -9.62 -8.06 6.68
N TRP A 18 -8.66 -7.15 6.61
CA TRP A 18 -7.24 -7.48 6.68
C TRP A 18 -6.82 -8.04 8.04
N GLU A 19 -7.31 -7.46 9.14
CA GLU A 19 -7.04 -8.01 10.48
C GLU A 19 -7.59 -9.44 10.62
N SER A 20 -8.81 -9.73 10.13
CA SER A 20 -9.39 -11.08 10.17
C SER A 20 -8.58 -12.05 9.32
N ARG A 21 -8.22 -11.66 8.08
CA ARG A 21 -7.42 -12.48 7.15
C ARG A 21 -6.10 -12.93 7.78
N TYR A 22 -5.35 -12.01 8.41
CA TYR A 22 -4.09 -12.36 9.06
C TYR A 22 -4.29 -13.16 10.35
N LYS A 23 -5.33 -12.92 11.12
CA LYS A 23 -5.67 -13.74 12.30
C LYS A 23 -5.99 -15.18 11.95
N GLU A 24 -6.62 -15.41 10.82
CA GLU A 24 -6.98 -16.72 10.29
C GLU A 24 -5.81 -17.45 9.61
N GLY A 25 -4.61 -16.86 9.65
CA GLY A 25 -3.41 -17.45 9.03
C GLY A 25 -3.24 -17.16 7.55
N GLY A 26 -4.01 -16.24 6.98
CA GLY A 26 -3.82 -15.75 5.63
C GLY A 26 -2.57 -14.89 5.48
N ASN A 27 -2.23 -14.55 4.23
CA ASN A 27 -1.07 -13.75 3.86
C ASN A 27 -1.48 -12.52 3.04
N SER A 28 -0.49 -11.74 2.60
CA SER A 28 -0.66 -10.50 1.82
C SER A 28 -1.12 -10.69 0.37
N GLY A 29 -1.49 -11.91 -0.03
CA GLY A 29 -1.98 -12.23 -1.38
C GLY A 29 -0.90 -12.66 -2.36
N SER A 30 -1.32 -13.30 -3.48
CA SER A 30 -0.44 -13.87 -4.51
C SER A 30 0.54 -12.85 -5.10
N GLY A 31 0.10 -11.61 -5.27
CA GLY A 31 0.94 -10.52 -5.78
C GLY A 31 2.22 -10.28 -4.97
N THR A 32 2.25 -10.63 -3.68
CA THR A 32 3.40 -10.40 -2.79
C THR A 32 4.41 -11.55 -2.77
N TYR A 33 4.24 -12.54 -3.63
CA TYR A 33 5.08 -13.74 -3.67
C TYR A 33 5.61 -14.03 -5.07
N ASN A 34 6.59 -14.94 -5.15
CA ASN A 34 7.17 -15.43 -6.40
C ASN A 34 7.70 -14.32 -7.33
N HIS A 35 7.63 -14.52 -8.62
CA HIS A 35 8.16 -13.63 -9.64
C HIS A 35 7.56 -12.21 -9.62
N LEU A 36 6.30 -12.05 -9.15
CA LEU A 36 5.68 -10.73 -8.99
C LEU A 36 6.36 -9.93 -7.87
N SER A 37 6.69 -10.57 -6.75
CA SER A 37 7.43 -9.91 -5.68
C SER A 37 8.88 -9.61 -6.06
N GLU A 38 9.52 -10.49 -6.83
CA GLU A 38 10.88 -10.29 -7.35
C GLU A 38 10.94 -9.10 -8.30
N PHE A 39 10.00 -9.01 -9.25
CA PHE A 39 9.89 -7.85 -10.15
C PHE A 39 9.70 -6.55 -9.38
N LYS A 40 8.80 -6.52 -8.40
CA LYS A 40 8.59 -5.32 -7.57
C LYS A 40 9.86 -4.95 -6.80
N ALA A 41 10.56 -5.95 -6.26
CA ALA A 41 11.83 -5.72 -5.55
C ALA A 41 12.92 -5.19 -6.47
N GLU A 42 13.02 -5.70 -7.71
CA GLU A 42 13.95 -5.19 -8.73
C GLU A 42 13.74 -3.70 -8.97
N VAL A 43 12.48 -3.29 -9.25
CA VAL A 43 12.14 -1.89 -9.50
C VAL A 43 12.40 -1.01 -8.28
N ILE A 44 11.92 -1.41 -7.10
CA ILE A 44 12.06 -0.61 -5.88
C ILE A 44 13.53 -0.47 -5.48
N ASN A 45 14.31 -1.56 -5.51
CA ASN A 45 15.74 -1.51 -5.16
C ASN A 45 16.53 -0.64 -6.16
N LYS A 46 16.16 -0.66 -7.44
CA LYS A 46 16.74 0.24 -8.43
C LYS A 46 16.43 1.71 -8.11
N LEU A 47 15.18 2.03 -7.78
CA LEU A 47 14.80 3.39 -7.36
C LEU A 47 15.54 3.83 -6.08
N ILE A 48 15.67 2.93 -5.09
CA ILE A 48 16.43 3.20 -3.85
C ILE A 48 17.87 3.59 -4.19
N SER A 49 18.52 2.81 -5.04
CA SER A 49 19.91 3.06 -5.44
C SER A 49 20.07 4.32 -6.28
N ASP A 50 19.32 4.44 -7.38
CA ASP A 50 19.47 5.51 -8.36
C ASP A 50 19.11 6.89 -7.80
N GLN A 51 18.12 6.94 -6.92
CA GLN A 51 17.63 8.19 -6.30
C GLN A 51 18.21 8.43 -4.89
N GLN A 52 19.13 7.57 -4.43
CA GLN A 52 19.78 7.65 -3.11
C GLN A 52 18.75 7.82 -1.96
N LEU A 53 17.72 6.95 -1.97
CA LEU A 53 16.67 6.97 -0.97
C LEU A 53 17.17 6.27 0.30
N SER A 54 17.50 7.04 1.33
CA SER A 54 18.05 6.54 2.60
C SER A 54 16.97 6.10 3.56
N THR A 55 15.80 6.71 3.49
CA THR A 55 14.69 6.47 4.43
C THR A 55 13.38 6.25 3.67
N ILE A 56 12.68 5.17 4.04
CA ILE A 56 11.42 4.77 3.37
C ILE A 56 10.34 4.53 4.41
N ILE A 57 9.11 4.95 4.09
CA ILE A 57 7.91 4.56 4.80
C ILE A 57 6.96 3.84 3.84
N GLU A 58 6.41 2.72 4.26
CA GLU A 58 5.43 1.94 3.50
C GLU A 58 4.10 1.89 4.24
N PHE A 59 3.05 2.25 3.55
CA PHE A 59 1.67 2.14 4.02
C PHE A 59 1.06 0.83 3.48
N GLY A 60 0.66 -0.06 4.39
CA GLY A 60 0.23 -1.42 4.06
C GLY A 60 1.41 -2.36 3.86
N CYS A 61 2.34 -2.44 4.83
CA CYS A 61 3.54 -3.27 4.71
C CYS A 61 3.27 -4.79 4.73
N GLY A 62 2.04 -5.20 5.05
CA GLY A 62 1.61 -6.58 5.07
C GLY A 62 2.51 -7.48 5.95
N ASP A 63 2.64 -8.74 5.58
CA ASP A 63 3.44 -9.75 6.31
C ASP A 63 4.97 -9.59 6.15
N GLY A 64 5.40 -8.52 5.50
CA GLY A 64 6.81 -8.22 5.27
C GLY A 64 7.51 -9.17 4.31
N ASN A 65 6.75 -9.92 3.48
CA ASN A 65 7.37 -10.76 2.47
C ASN A 65 8.06 -9.91 1.40
N GLN A 66 7.37 -8.90 0.87
CA GLN A 66 7.94 -7.94 -0.06
C GLN A 66 9.17 -7.24 0.54
N LEU A 67 9.08 -6.78 1.79
CA LEU A 67 10.18 -6.12 2.49
C LEU A 67 11.44 -7.00 2.60
N SER A 68 11.28 -8.32 2.71
CA SER A 68 12.43 -9.24 2.78
C SER A 68 13.32 -9.21 1.54
N LEU A 69 12.81 -8.72 0.41
CA LEU A 69 13.51 -8.58 -0.86
C LEU A 69 14.04 -7.16 -1.09
N LEU A 70 13.66 -6.21 -0.24
CA LEU A 70 14.05 -4.80 -0.37
C LEU A 70 15.33 -4.50 0.42
N LYS A 71 16.04 -3.45 0.01
CA LYS A 71 17.32 -3.03 0.61
C LYS A 71 17.31 -1.56 1.08
N PRO A 72 16.30 -1.10 1.82
CA PRO A 72 16.30 0.25 2.36
C PRO A 72 17.31 0.37 3.51
N ALA A 73 18.00 1.51 3.61
CA ALA A 73 18.89 1.78 4.73
C ALA A 73 18.12 1.95 6.04
N ASN A 74 16.98 2.66 6.00
CA ASN A 74 16.03 2.78 7.11
C ASN A 74 14.61 2.62 6.58
N TYR A 75 13.80 1.88 7.34
CA TYR A 75 12.43 1.56 6.91
C TYR A 75 11.43 1.66 8.06
N ILE A 76 10.28 2.24 7.73
CA ILE A 76 9.09 2.24 8.59
C ILE A 76 7.96 1.52 7.84
N GLY A 77 7.44 0.44 8.41
CA GLY A 77 6.25 -0.24 7.94
C GLY A 77 5.03 0.13 8.76
N LEU A 78 3.97 0.53 8.08
CA LEU A 78 2.66 0.79 8.64
C LEU A 78 1.64 -0.21 8.11
N ASP A 79 0.77 -0.73 8.98
CA ASP A 79 -0.35 -1.58 8.57
C ASP A 79 -1.53 -1.41 9.52
N VAL A 80 -2.75 -1.62 9.02
CA VAL A 80 -3.99 -1.56 9.82
C VAL A 80 -4.18 -2.80 10.72
N SER A 81 -3.49 -3.90 10.41
CA SER A 81 -3.57 -5.15 11.16
C SER A 81 -2.55 -5.21 12.29
N ALA A 82 -3.04 -5.24 13.53
CA ALA A 82 -2.19 -5.46 14.70
C ALA A 82 -1.52 -6.85 14.67
N THR A 83 -2.16 -7.82 14.05
CA THR A 83 -1.62 -9.19 13.88
C THR A 83 -0.40 -9.17 12.98
N VAL A 84 -0.47 -8.54 11.82
CA VAL A 84 0.65 -8.49 10.87
C VAL A 84 1.81 -7.65 11.39
N ILE A 85 1.54 -6.56 12.10
CA ILE A 85 2.59 -5.76 12.74
C ILE A 85 3.38 -6.60 13.77
N LYS A 86 2.70 -7.45 14.55
CA LYS A 86 3.39 -8.38 15.48
C LYS A 86 4.25 -9.40 14.72
N GLN A 87 3.76 -9.89 13.57
CA GLN A 87 4.54 -10.82 12.71
C GLN A 87 5.79 -10.13 12.16
N CYS A 88 5.67 -8.93 11.60
CA CYS A 88 6.80 -8.15 11.10
C CYS A 88 7.83 -7.84 12.20
N LYS A 89 7.38 -7.39 13.38
CA LYS A 89 8.27 -7.17 14.53
C LYS A 89 9.06 -8.42 14.91
N LYS A 90 8.46 -9.61 14.83
CA LYS A 90 9.15 -10.89 15.08
C LYS A 90 10.10 -11.24 13.93
N LYS A 91 9.63 -11.13 12.69
CA LYS A 91 10.39 -11.49 11.48
C LYS A 91 11.69 -10.67 11.34
N PHE A 92 11.62 -9.38 11.66
CA PHE A 92 12.74 -8.44 11.54
C PHE A 92 13.35 -8.04 12.90
N SER A 93 13.18 -8.85 13.93
CA SER A 93 13.63 -8.53 15.29
C SER A 93 15.12 -8.23 15.43
N ASN A 94 15.95 -8.78 14.55
CA ASN A 94 17.41 -8.60 14.55
C ASN A 94 17.88 -7.48 13.61
N ASP A 95 16.96 -6.75 12.98
CA ASP A 95 17.29 -5.68 12.04
C ASP A 95 16.89 -4.31 12.62
N ALA A 96 17.86 -3.61 13.19
CA ALA A 96 17.67 -2.31 13.84
C ALA A 96 17.28 -1.19 12.85
N SER A 97 17.40 -1.42 11.55
CA SER A 97 17.01 -0.45 10.52
C SER A 97 15.51 -0.45 10.22
N LYS A 98 14.75 -1.37 10.80
CA LYS A 98 13.32 -1.55 10.50
C LYS A 98 12.45 -1.28 11.72
N SER A 99 11.40 -0.48 11.53
CA SER A 99 10.40 -0.16 12.56
C SER A 99 9.00 -0.40 12.02
N PHE A 100 8.09 -0.86 12.89
CA PHE A 100 6.73 -1.20 12.49
C PHE A 100 5.71 -0.58 13.44
N PHE A 101 4.67 0.04 12.90
CA PHE A 101 3.63 0.70 13.68
C PHE A 101 2.23 0.34 13.17
N LEU A 102 1.31 0.21 14.11
CA LEU A 102 -0.10 0.08 13.77
C LEU A 102 -0.59 1.39 13.16
N TYR A 103 -1.16 1.32 11.98
CA TYR A 103 -1.74 2.45 11.28
C TYR A 103 -3.25 2.52 11.53
N ASN A 104 -3.70 3.68 11.98
CA ASN A 104 -5.10 4.04 12.03
C ASN A 104 -5.26 5.42 11.42
N GLN A 105 -5.95 5.50 10.29
CA GLN A 105 -6.09 6.75 9.54
C GLN A 105 -6.77 7.88 10.34
N GLU A 106 -7.69 7.52 11.25
CA GLU A 106 -8.40 8.50 12.09
C GLU A 106 -7.50 9.12 13.17
N CYS A 107 -6.41 8.42 13.53
CA CYS A 107 -5.49 8.81 14.60
C CYS A 107 -4.11 9.20 14.08
N PHE A 108 -3.83 9.03 12.79
CA PHE A 108 -2.52 9.35 12.21
C PHE A 108 -2.42 10.86 11.97
N VAL A 109 -1.67 11.55 12.83
CA VAL A 109 -1.40 12.99 12.73
C VAL A 109 0.09 13.20 12.93
N ASP A 110 0.81 13.65 11.90
CA ASP A 110 2.26 13.87 11.94
C ASP A 110 2.62 15.33 11.59
N LYS A 111 2.27 16.26 12.46
CA LYS A 111 2.62 17.69 12.29
C LYS A 111 4.12 17.96 12.47
N ALA A 112 4.82 17.12 13.21
CA ALA A 112 6.25 17.26 13.47
C ALA A 112 7.12 16.60 12.37
N GLY A 113 6.54 15.88 11.43
CA GLY A 113 7.26 15.19 10.35
C GLY A 113 8.08 13.98 10.82
N ILE A 114 7.69 13.34 11.94
CA ILE A 114 8.38 12.17 12.47
C ILE A 114 8.35 11.00 11.48
N PHE A 115 7.26 10.87 10.73
CA PHE A 115 7.06 9.84 9.71
C PHE A 115 7.46 10.31 8.30
N ARG A 116 7.91 11.54 8.13
CA ARG A 116 8.35 12.04 6.82
C ARG A 116 9.69 11.42 6.43
N ARG A 117 9.74 10.78 5.26
CA ARG A 117 10.90 10.03 4.74
C ARG A 117 11.29 10.52 3.35
N ASP A 118 12.42 10.05 2.83
CA ASP A 118 12.82 10.31 1.44
C ASP A 118 11.74 9.81 0.49
N ALA A 119 11.27 8.59 0.70
CA ALA A 119 10.16 8.04 -0.08
C ALA A 119 9.05 7.46 0.80
N SER A 120 7.81 7.61 0.33
CA SER A 120 6.67 6.83 0.78
C SER A 120 6.27 5.81 -0.28
N MET A 121 5.80 4.63 0.16
CA MET A 121 5.39 3.55 -0.72
C MET A 121 3.98 3.06 -0.39
N SER A 122 3.26 2.66 -1.46
CA SER A 122 1.99 1.95 -1.41
C SER A 122 2.01 0.85 -2.47
N ILE A 123 2.13 -0.40 -2.05
CA ILE A 123 2.32 -1.55 -2.94
C ILE A 123 1.14 -2.51 -2.79
N ASP A 124 0.30 -2.64 -3.82
CA ASP A 124 -0.90 -3.48 -3.84
C ASP A 124 -1.95 -3.12 -2.76
N VAL A 125 -2.08 -1.83 -2.39
CA VAL A 125 -3.00 -1.40 -1.32
C VAL A 125 -4.22 -0.64 -1.83
N LEU A 126 -4.05 0.28 -2.80
CA LEU A 126 -5.09 1.27 -3.14
C LEU A 126 -6.44 0.66 -3.51
N PHE A 127 -6.44 -0.45 -4.23
CA PHE A 127 -7.68 -1.11 -4.64
C PHE A 127 -8.38 -1.87 -3.51
N HIS A 128 -7.72 -2.05 -2.36
CA HIS A 128 -8.32 -2.60 -1.15
C HIS A 128 -8.98 -1.55 -0.25
N LEU A 129 -8.79 -0.27 -0.54
CA LEU A 129 -9.42 0.83 0.20
C LEU A 129 -10.78 1.16 -0.43
N VAL A 130 -11.79 0.33 -0.12
CA VAL A 130 -13.10 0.45 -0.76
C VAL A 130 -13.91 1.63 -0.24
N GLU A 131 -13.70 2.05 1.02
CA GLU A 131 -14.33 3.22 1.61
C GLU A 131 -13.68 4.50 1.07
N GLN A 132 -14.49 5.43 0.57
CA GLN A 132 -14.00 6.65 -0.07
C GLN A 132 -13.19 7.53 0.88
N GLU A 133 -13.65 7.72 2.11
CA GLU A 133 -12.95 8.53 3.12
C GLU A 133 -11.61 7.90 3.52
N VAL A 134 -11.57 6.57 3.65
CA VAL A 134 -10.34 5.82 3.96
C VAL A 134 -9.32 6.00 2.83
N TYR A 135 -9.76 5.85 1.58
CA TYR A 135 -8.92 6.01 0.40
C TYR A 135 -8.35 7.45 0.30
N GLU A 136 -9.19 8.45 0.48
CA GLU A 136 -8.78 9.86 0.38
C GLU A 136 -7.77 10.25 1.46
N THR A 137 -8.07 9.92 2.73
CA THR A 137 -7.18 10.15 3.87
C THR A 137 -5.86 9.39 3.73
N TYR A 138 -5.92 8.16 3.22
CA TYR A 138 -4.74 7.35 2.96
C TYR A 138 -3.80 8.03 1.94
N LEU A 139 -4.33 8.55 0.83
CA LEU A 139 -3.54 9.29 -0.15
C LEU A 139 -2.90 10.53 0.47
N GLU A 140 -3.63 11.28 1.31
CA GLU A 140 -3.10 12.46 2.00
C GLU A 140 -1.92 12.08 2.90
N HIS A 141 -2.03 11.01 3.68
CA HIS A 141 -0.95 10.53 4.52
C HIS A 141 0.25 10.02 3.70
N LEU A 142 -0.01 9.30 2.61
CA LEU A 142 1.02 8.78 1.72
C LEU A 142 1.86 9.92 1.12
N PHE A 143 1.21 10.94 0.56
CA PHE A 143 1.90 12.06 -0.08
C PHE A 143 2.57 13.01 0.94
N SER A 144 1.97 13.22 2.10
CA SER A 144 2.56 14.08 3.16
C SER A 144 3.78 13.43 3.83
N SER A 145 3.88 12.11 3.82
CA SER A 145 4.98 11.36 4.43
C SER A 145 6.22 11.24 3.54
N ALA A 146 6.20 11.79 2.32
CA ALA A 146 7.34 11.80 1.41
C ALA A 146 7.98 13.18 1.30
N SER A 147 9.31 13.21 1.09
CA SER A 147 10.05 14.43 0.81
C SER A 147 10.62 14.49 -0.62
N LYS A 148 10.95 13.34 -1.22
CA LYS A 148 11.57 13.26 -2.53
C LYS A 148 10.73 12.46 -3.52
N MET A 149 10.03 11.40 -3.07
CA MET A 149 9.38 10.45 -3.98
C MET A 149 8.18 9.76 -3.34
N VAL A 150 7.10 9.59 -4.11
CA VAL A 150 6.01 8.67 -3.79
C VAL A 150 6.01 7.54 -4.81
N ILE A 151 6.03 6.29 -4.34
CA ILE A 151 6.06 5.09 -5.15
C ILE A 151 4.74 4.35 -4.95
N ILE A 152 3.93 4.26 -6.00
CA ILE A 152 2.66 3.55 -5.97
C ILE A 152 2.73 2.38 -6.95
N TYR A 153 2.40 1.18 -6.50
CA TYR A 153 2.16 0.04 -7.38
C TYR A 153 0.69 -0.35 -7.25
N ALA A 154 -0.09 -0.04 -8.28
CA ALA A 154 -1.54 -0.26 -8.29
C ALA A 154 -2.08 -0.28 -9.72
N ALA A 155 -3.28 -0.84 -9.91
CA ALA A 155 -4.05 -0.68 -11.14
C ALA A 155 -4.66 0.72 -11.20
N ASP A 156 -4.49 1.42 -12.32
CA ASP A 156 -5.00 2.78 -12.57
C ASP A 156 -6.15 2.74 -13.59
N MET A 157 -7.28 2.20 -13.17
CA MET A 157 -8.44 2.03 -14.05
C MET A 157 -9.75 2.01 -13.26
N ASP A 158 -10.81 2.51 -13.87
CA ASP A 158 -12.16 2.43 -13.31
C ASP A 158 -12.80 1.12 -13.80
N ILE A 159 -12.96 0.16 -12.89
CA ILE A 159 -13.65 -1.11 -13.16
C ILE A 159 -14.83 -1.23 -12.18
N PRO A 160 -16.00 -1.73 -12.63
CA PRO A 160 -17.09 -2.03 -11.72
C PRO A 160 -16.64 -2.96 -10.59
N GLN A 161 -17.03 -2.66 -9.35
CA GLN A 161 -16.69 -3.47 -8.20
C GLN A 161 -17.20 -4.90 -8.37
N ARG A 162 -16.31 -5.89 -8.26
CA ARG A 162 -16.62 -7.31 -8.41
C ARG A 162 -16.61 -8.05 -7.08
N THR A 163 -15.81 -7.60 -6.14
CA THR A 163 -15.69 -8.18 -4.80
C THR A 163 -15.96 -7.13 -3.74
N SER A 164 -16.31 -7.53 -2.53
CA SER A 164 -16.55 -6.59 -1.42
C SER A 164 -15.30 -5.90 -0.92
N HIS A 165 -14.13 -6.44 -1.21
CA HIS A 165 -12.84 -5.97 -0.66
C HIS A 165 -11.92 -5.34 -1.71
N GLU A 166 -12.40 -5.13 -2.94
CA GLU A 166 -11.63 -4.52 -4.02
C GLU A 166 -12.48 -3.50 -4.77
N LEU A 167 -11.92 -2.32 -4.96
CA LEU A 167 -12.49 -1.25 -5.77
C LEU A 167 -11.37 -0.56 -6.54
N PHE A 168 -11.34 -0.78 -7.84
CA PHE A 168 -10.37 -0.14 -8.73
C PHE A 168 -10.82 1.28 -9.06
N ARG A 169 -9.88 2.21 -8.99
CA ARG A 169 -10.07 3.62 -9.32
C ARG A 169 -8.96 4.10 -10.23
N LYS A 170 -9.28 5.05 -11.09
CA LYS A 170 -8.25 5.79 -11.83
C LYS A 170 -7.61 6.83 -10.90
N PHE A 171 -6.81 6.32 -9.95
CA PHE A 171 -6.25 7.11 -8.86
C PHE A 171 -5.33 8.24 -9.34
N THR A 172 -4.71 8.12 -10.52
CA THR A 172 -3.87 9.19 -11.08
C THR A 172 -4.62 10.50 -11.27
N LYS A 173 -5.92 10.46 -11.62
CA LYS A 173 -6.79 11.65 -11.70
C LYS A 173 -7.00 12.29 -10.33
N ASP A 174 -7.14 11.48 -9.29
CA ASP A 174 -7.31 11.99 -7.93
C ASP A 174 -6.02 12.62 -7.41
N VAL A 175 -4.87 12.01 -7.72
CA VAL A 175 -3.55 12.58 -7.39
C VAL A 175 -3.35 13.91 -8.10
N GLU A 176 -3.57 14.00 -9.40
CA GLU A 176 -3.45 15.24 -10.18
C GLU A 176 -4.31 16.37 -9.60
N ARG A 177 -5.55 16.05 -9.22
CA ARG A 177 -6.48 17.03 -8.66
C ARG A 177 -6.11 17.50 -7.26
N LYS A 178 -5.66 16.58 -6.39
CA LYS A 178 -5.48 16.84 -4.95
C LYS A 178 -4.07 17.26 -4.56
N PHE A 179 -3.06 16.84 -5.29
CA PHE A 179 -1.65 16.99 -4.91
C PHE A 179 -0.86 17.80 -5.92
N ALA A 180 -1.26 19.06 -6.17
CA ALA A 180 -0.63 19.97 -7.13
C ALA A 180 0.88 20.21 -6.90
N GLY A 181 1.40 19.95 -5.69
CA GLY A 181 2.83 19.99 -5.38
C GLY A 181 3.62 18.75 -5.85
N TRP A 182 2.95 17.77 -6.47
CA TRP A 182 3.53 16.55 -6.95
C TRP A 182 3.22 16.33 -8.44
N GLN A 183 4.17 15.75 -9.18
CA GLN A 183 4.01 15.41 -10.59
C GLN A 183 4.33 13.95 -10.82
N LEU A 184 3.58 13.30 -11.70
CA LEU A 184 3.91 11.97 -12.19
C LEU A 184 5.17 12.05 -13.07
N LYS A 185 6.26 11.48 -12.58
CA LYS A 185 7.55 11.46 -13.27
C LYS A 185 7.66 10.33 -14.26
N GLU A 186 7.18 9.14 -13.87
CA GLU A 186 7.37 7.93 -14.64
C GLU A 186 6.29 6.91 -14.34
N VAL A 187 5.92 6.11 -15.35
CA VAL A 187 5.13 4.90 -15.20
C VAL A 187 5.99 3.72 -15.68
N ILE A 188 6.29 2.79 -14.75
CA ILE A 188 7.04 1.58 -15.08
C ILE A 188 6.03 0.44 -15.24
N LYS A 189 5.93 -0.08 -16.47
CA LYS A 189 4.99 -1.14 -16.78
C LYS A 189 5.36 -2.46 -16.12
N ASN A 190 4.33 -3.18 -15.67
CA ASN A 190 4.51 -4.51 -15.13
C ASN A 190 5.11 -5.44 -16.20
N LYS A 191 6.12 -6.18 -15.79
CA LYS A 191 6.77 -7.20 -16.62
C LYS A 191 5.87 -8.40 -16.90
N TYR A 192 4.91 -8.63 -16.01
CA TYR A 192 3.94 -9.73 -16.02
C TYR A 192 2.51 -9.18 -16.02
N PRO A 193 2.09 -8.53 -17.14
CA PRO A 193 0.73 -7.98 -17.19
C PRO A 193 -0.30 -9.10 -17.16
N SER A 194 -1.34 -8.93 -16.33
CA SER A 194 -2.45 -9.88 -16.29
C SER A 194 -3.19 -9.88 -17.63
N LYS A 195 -3.61 -11.06 -18.07
CA LYS A 195 -4.44 -11.24 -19.26
C LYS A 195 -5.92 -10.99 -18.96
N ASP A 196 -6.31 -11.29 -17.74
CA ASP A 196 -7.67 -11.09 -17.23
C ASP A 196 -7.64 -10.90 -15.71
N TYR A 197 -8.80 -10.65 -15.11
CA TYR A 197 -8.93 -10.38 -13.68
C TYR A 197 -8.59 -11.61 -12.79
N GLU A 198 -8.69 -12.82 -13.32
CA GLU A 198 -8.50 -14.08 -12.58
C GLU A 198 -7.08 -14.65 -12.77
N ASP A 199 -6.23 -13.99 -13.55
CA ASP A 199 -4.85 -14.44 -13.81
C ASP A 199 -3.96 -14.18 -12.59
N GLU A 200 -3.79 -15.18 -11.73
CA GLU A 200 -2.92 -15.12 -10.56
C GLU A 200 -1.41 -15.02 -10.89
N ASN A 201 -1.01 -15.27 -12.14
CA ASN A 201 0.38 -15.19 -12.59
C ASN A 201 0.74 -13.81 -13.14
N GLY A 202 -0.23 -12.94 -13.30
CA GLY A 202 -0.06 -11.57 -13.77
C GLY A 202 -0.54 -10.54 -12.73
N SER A 203 -0.42 -9.26 -13.09
CA SER A 203 -0.99 -8.17 -12.32
C SER A 203 -1.51 -7.08 -13.24
N LEU A 204 -2.63 -6.47 -12.87
CA LEU A 204 -3.18 -5.27 -13.53
C LEU A 204 -2.46 -3.98 -13.09
N ALA A 205 -1.57 -4.09 -12.10
CA ALA A 205 -0.87 -2.95 -11.51
C ALA A 205 0.40 -2.61 -12.28
N ASP A 206 0.69 -1.32 -12.37
CA ASP A 206 1.96 -0.75 -12.82
C ASP A 206 2.58 0.08 -11.68
N PHE A 207 3.85 0.45 -11.80
CA PHE A 207 4.45 1.44 -10.93
C PHE A 207 4.17 2.86 -11.43
N PHE A 208 3.78 3.73 -10.51
CA PHE A 208 3.60 5.16 -10.70
C PHE A 208 4.53 5.90 -9.75
N ILE A 209 5.46 6.67 -10.30
CA ILE A 209 6.51 7.35 -9.57
C ILE A 209 6.22 8.85 -9.60
N TYR A 210 5.98 9.42 -8.41
CA TYR A 210 5.74 10.85 -8.26
C TYR A 210 6.93 11.53 -7.60
N THR A 211 7.21 12.76 -8.02
CA THR A 211 8.23 13.63 -7.43
C THR A 211 7.64 15.02 -7.17
N PRO A 212 8.19 15.79 -6.21
CA PRO A 212 7.76 17.16 -6.03
C PRO A 212 7.92 17.97 -7.33
N VAL A 213 6.98 18.87 -7.58
CA VAL A 213 7.12 19.91 -8.62
C VAL A 213 8.27 20.85 -8.20
N LYS A 214 9.17 21.13 -9.14
CA LYS A 214 10.30 22.03 -8.90
C LYS A 214 9.87 23.49 -8.92
#